data_644648f90bfcc6e880fe2d3be4ddf224
#
_entry.id   644648f90bfcc6e880fe2d3be4ddf224
#
_cell.length_a   1.000
_cell.length_b   1.000
_cell.length_c   1.000
_cell.angle_alpha   90.00
_cell.angle_beta   90.00
_cell.angle_gamma   90.00
#
_symmetry.space_group_name_H-M   'P 1'
#
loop_
_entity.id
_entity.type
_entity.pdbx_description
1 polymer ?
#
loop_
_entity_poly.entity_id
_entity_poly.type
_entity_poly.pdbx_seq_one_letter_code
_entity_poly.pdbx_strand_id
1 'polypeptide(L)'
;SMILGVLTASIPFPERNQDPRNTYQGAMGKQAMGIYASNYQVRMDTLAHVLYHPQMPIVSTKILDYVNSTELPSGQNVIVAIACYSGYNQEDSVIMNKAFLERGGYRSSFYKLHKDEERKVQSSLQEEEFRKPDPSITQHIKPGNYDKLDDKTGIVSEGTRVNGGDIIIGKVIPIRTNDKEVSKY
;
A
#
# COMPACT_ATOMS: atom_id res chain seq x y z
N SER A 1 34.51 -13.40 2.74
CA SER A 1 33.15 -12.99 3.13
C SER A 1 33.04 -11.50 3.48
N MET A 2 34.12 -10.87 3.90
CA MET A 2 34.10 -9.42 4.28
C MET A 2 34.04 -8.44 3.10
N ILE A 3 34.14 -8.92 1.87
CA ILE A 3 34.00 -8.08 0.66
C ILE A 3 32.55 -7.83 0.27
N LEU A 4 31.61 -8.57 0.86
CA LEU A 4 30.17 -8.45 0.57
C LEU A 4 29.51 -7.52 1.60
N GLY A 5 28.61 -6.66 1.12
CA GLY A 5 27.71 -5.90 1.98
C GLY A 5 26.61 -6.78 2.62
N VAL A 6 25.89 -6.23 3.57
CA VAL A 6 24.82 -6.95 4.30
C VAL A 6 23.77 -7.56 3.34
N LEU A 7 23.32 -6.80 2.35
CA LEU A 7 22.31 -7.29 1.40
C LEU A 7 22.82 -8.45 0.55
N THR A 8 24.03 -8.35 0.03
CA THR A 8 24.61 -9.44 -0.78
C THR A 8 24.95 -10.64 0.09
N ALA A 9 25.35 -10.45 1.34
CA ALA A 9 25.60 -11.52 2.28
C ALA A 9 24.33 -12.33 2.65
N SER A 10 23.13 -11.77 2.41
CA SER A 10 21.85 -12.48 2.57
C SER A 10 21.58 -13.49 1.45
N ILE A 11 22.29 -13.41 0.33
CA ILE A 11 22.11 -14.31 -0.81
C ILE A 11 22.84 -15.63 -0.51
N PRO A 12 22.15 -16.78 -0.57
CA PRO A 12 22.82 -18.07 -0.41
C PRO A 12 23.75 -18.35 -1.62
N PHE A 13 24.97 -18.78 -1.35
CA PHE A 13 25.99 -19.08 -2.36
C PHE A 13 26.19 -17.97 -3.40
N PRO A 14 26.49 -16.75 -2.98
CA PRO A 14 26.61 -15.61 -3.91
C PRO A 14 27.81 -15.76 -4.86
N GLU A 15 28.82 -16.53 -4.49
CA GLU A 15 29.98 -16.84 -5.31
C GLU A 15 29.64 -17.71 -6.54
N ARG A 16 28.48 -18.36 -6.55
CA ARG A 16 27.98 -19.15 -7.69
C ARG A 16 27.18 -18.33 -8.69
N ASN A 17 26.91 -17.08 -8.38
CA ASN A 17 26.19 -16.15 -9.25
C ASN A 17 27.17 -15.19 -9.91
N GLN A 18 26.79 -14.67 -11.07
CA GLN A 18 27.47 -13.56 -11.71
C GLN A 18 27.26 -12.27 -10.90
N ASP A 19 28.28 -11.40 -10.81
CA ASP A 19 28.23 -10.18 -10.01
C ASP A 19 27.02 -9.28 -10.31
N PRO A 20 26.63 -9.01 -11.59
CA PRO A 20 25.44 -8.26 -11.87
C PRO A 20 24.15 -8.84 -11.27
N ARG A 21 24.05 -10.18 -11.19
CA ARG A 21 22.87 -10.86 -10.63
C ARG A 21 22.77 -10.67 -9.12
N ASN A 22 23.87 -10.68 -8.42
CA ASN A 22 23.92 -10.34 -7.00
C ASN A 22 23.52 -8.89 -6.76
N THR A 23 23.93 -7.99 -7.64
CA THR A 23 23.55 -6.57 -7.61
C THR A 23 22.04 -6.39 -7.82
N TYR A 24 21.45 -7.07 -8.79
CA TYR A 24 20.00 -7.03 -9.02
C TYR A 24 19.22 -7.60 -7.85
N GLN A 25 19.65 -8.71 -7.27
CA GLN A 25 19.00 -9.25 -6.06
C GLN A 25 19.10 -8.27 -4.90
N GLY A 26 20.23 -7.60 -4.70
CA GLY A 26 20.41 -6.57 -3.68
C GLY A 26 19.45 -5.38 -3.84
N ALA A 27 19.11 -5.04 -5.07
CA ALA A 27 18.10 -4.01 -5.37
C ALA A 27 16.66 -4.50 -5.17
N MET A 28 16.35 -5.71 -5.66
CA MET A 28 14.99 -6.28 -5.62
C MET A 28 14.56 -6.74 -4.23
N GLY A 29 15.49 -7.19 -3.39
CA GLY A 29 15.20 -7.59 -2.01
C GLY A 29 14.56 -6.48 -1.17
N LYS A 30 14.86 -5.23 -1.48
CA LYS A 30 14.24 -4.04 -0.85
C LYS A 30 12.79 -3.80 -1.29
N GLN A 31 12.34 -4.43 -2.35
CA GLN A 31 11.01 -4.29 -2.94
C GLN A 31 10.13 -5.51 -2.65
N ALA A 32 10.62 -6.46 -1.88
CA ALA A 32 9.89 -7.66 -1.51
C ALA A 32 8.74 -7.31 -0.54
N MET A 33 7.64 -8.05 -0.68
CA MET A 33 6.50 -7.93 0.22
C MET A 33 6.58 -8.99 1.32
N GLY A 34 6.22 -8.60 2.52
CA GLY A 34 6.12 -9.43 3.70
C GLY A 34 5.26 -8.74 4.75
N ILE A 35 5.53 -8.99 6.02
CA ILE A 35 5.00 -8.20 7.13
C ILE A 35 6.13 -7.29 7.61
N TYR A 36 6.09 -6.03 7.22
CA TYR A 36 7.18 -5.08 7.46
C TYR A 36 7.28 -4.60 8.91
N ALA A 37 6.19 -4.69 9.66
CA ALA A 37 6.11 -4.38 11.09
C ALA A 37 4.99 -5.18 11.74
N SER A 38 5.17 -5.60 12.99
CA SER A 38 4.16 -6.36 13.71
C SER A 38 2.90 -5.55 14.02
N ASN A 39 3.05 -4.25 14.16
CA ASN A 39 1.97 -3.30 14.46
C ASN A 39 1.47 -2.52 13.23
N TYR A 40 1.59 -3.09 12.04
CA TYR A 40 1.21 -2.42 10.78
C TYR A 40 -0.24 -1.92 10.76
N GLN A 41 -1.15 -2.56 11.49
CA GLN A 41 -2.57 -2.19 11.54
C GLN A 41 -2.83 -0.87 12.27
N VAL A 42 -1.96 -0.46 13.18
CA VAL A 42 -2.10 0.77 13.97
C VAL A 42 -1.14 1.87 13.53
N ARG A 43 -0.31 1.61 12.51
CA ARG A 43 0.60 2.60 11.96
C ARG A 43 -0.10 3.49 10.94
N MET A 44 0.31 4.75 10.88
CA MET A 44 -0.18 5.73 9.92
C MET A 44 0.79 5.89 8.72
N ASP A 45 1.08 4.78 8.05
CA ASP A 45 1.92 4.80 6.85
C ASP A 45 1.08 5.19 5.62
N THR A 46 1.63 5.99 4.73
CA THR A 46 0.93 6.45 3.53
C THR A 46 0.52 5.30 2.62
N LEU A 47 1.44 4.37 2.40
CA LEU A 47 1.24 3.15 1.61
C LEU A 47 1.86 1.98 2.36
N ALA A 48 1.15 0.85 2.39
CA ALA A 48 1.66 -0.37 2.99
C ALA A 48 1.21 -1.59 2.19
N HIS A 49 2.16 -2.46 1.86
CA HIS A 49 1.92 -3.74 1.24
C HIS A 49 2.19 -4.84 2.27
N VAL A 50 1.23 -5.71 2.50
CA VAL A 50 1.33 -6.79 3.47
C VAL A 50 1.02 -8.12 2.78
N LEU A 51 1.98 -9.04 2.79
CA LEU A 51 1.81 -10.38 2.26
C LEU A 51 0.99 -11.23 3.25
N TYR A 52 0.02 -12.00 2.76
CA TYR A 52 -0.87 -12.78 3.64
C TYR A 52 -0.17 -13.94 4.35
N HIS A 53 0.66 -14.67 3.68
CA HIS A 53 1.30 -15.86 4.24
C HIS A 53 2.80 -15.85 3.97
N PRO A 54 3.56 -14.91 4.57
CA PRO A 54 5.00 -14.89 4.41
C PRO A 54 5.62 -16.15 5.03
N GLN A 55 6.67 -16.64 4.42
CA GLN A 55 7.36 -17.86 4.84
C GLN A 55 8.85 -17.59 5.01
N MET A 56 9.45 -18.22 5.99
CA MET A 56 10.90 -18.23 6.12
C MET A 56 11.51 -18.95 4.91
N PRO A 57 12.62 -18.43 4.35
CA PRO A 57 13.30 -19.12 3.25
C PRO A 57 13.82 -20.47 3.71
N ILE A 58 13.72 -21.49 2.85
CA ILE A 58 14.24 -22.83 3.12
C ILE A 58 15.75 -22.80 3.28
N VAL A 59 16.43 -21.96 2.49
CA VAL A 59 17.88 -21.76 2.56
C VAL A 59 18.15 -20.35 3.05
N SER A 60 18.90 -20.23 4.12
CA SER A 60 19.24 -18.95 4.74
C SER A 60 20.76 -18.78 4.92
N THR A 61 21.17 -17.59 5.29
CA THR A 61 22.54 -17.28 5.67
C THR A 61 22.56 -16.75 7.10
N LYS A 62 23.71 -16.78 7.75
CA LYS A 62 23.87 -16.29 9.14
C LYS A 62 23.49 -14.79 9.28
N ILE A 63 23.67 -14.01 8.25
CA ILE A 63 23.32 -12.58 8.29
C ILE A 63 21.82 -12.36 8.46
N LEU A 64 20.99 -13.25 7.93
CA LEU A 64 19.54 -13.17 8.09
C LEU A 64 19.11 -13.31 9.55
N ASP A 65 19.82 -14.12 10.32
CA ASP A 65 19.59 -14.27 11.76
C ASP A 65 20.00 -12.99 12.52
N TYR A 66 21.14 -12.40 12.15
CA TYR A 66 21.63 -11.17 12.80
C TYR A 66 20.74 -9.95 12.54
N VAL A 67 20.10 -9.88 11.38
CA VAL A 67 19.19 -8.77 11.02
C VAL A 67 17.72 -9.09 11.32
N ASN A 68 17.45 -10.21 12.00
CA ASN A 68 16.12 -10.70 12.39
C ASN A 68 15.13 -10.83 11.21
N SER A 69 15.64 -11.10 10.00
CA SER A 69 14.81 -11.29 8.81
C SER A 69 13.95 -12.54 8.87
N THR A 70 14.29 -13.47 9.74
CA THR A 70 13.52 -14.70 9.96
C THR A 70 12.25 -14.48 10.79
N GLU A 71 12.22 -13.46 11.63
CA GLU A 71 11.05 -13.10 12.43
C GLU A 71 9.95 -12.45 11.59
N LEU A 72 10.34 -11.61 10.62
CA LEU A 72 9.44 -10.94 9.68
C LEU A 72 9.87 -11.25 8.24
N PRO A 73 9.60 -12.46 7.74
CA PRO A 73 10.03 -12.88 6.41
C PRO A 73 9.26 -12.13 5.31
N SER A 74 9.90 -12.04 4.13
CA SER A 74 9.37 -11.32 2.97
C SER A 74 9.39 -12.22 1.74
N GLY A 75 8.44 -13.10 1.62
CA GLY A 75 8.30 -13.96 0.47
C GLY A 75 7.66 -15.30 0.80
N GLN A 76 7.64 -16.17 -0.18
CA GLN A 76 7.09 -17.51 -0.09
C GLN A 76 8.01 -18.50 -0.79
N ASN A 77 8.08 -19.73 -0.27
CA ASN A 77 8.79 -20.80 -0.91
C ASN A 77 7.93 -21.42 -2.01
N VAL A 78 8.47 -21.52 -3.21
CA VAL A 78 7.75 -22.07 -4.36
C VAL A 78 8.61 -23.10 -5.09
N ILE A 79 7.97 -24.06 -5.71
CA ILE A 79 8.63 -25.02 -6.59
C ILE A 79 8.74 -24.36 -7.97
N VAL A 80 9.98 -24.19 -8.45
CA VAL A 80 10.28 -23.54 -9.72
C VAL A 80 10.86 -24.54 -10.68
N ALA A 81 10.24 -24.69 -11.85
CA ALA A 81 10.80 -25.41 -12.99
C ALA A 81 11.50 -24.43 -13.93
N ILE A 82 12.77 -24.62 -14.18
CA ILE A 82 13.53 -23.87 -15.17
C ILE A 82 13.39 -24.60 -16.52
N ALA A 83 12.35 -24.27 -17.24
CA ALA A 83 12.00 -24.92 -18.51
C ALA A 83 11.24 -23.96 -19.44
N CYS A 84 11.39 -24.13 -20.73
CA CYS A 84 10.49 -23.51 -21.69
C CYS A 84 9.17 -24.31 -21.72
N TYR A 85 8.05 -23.62 -21.45
CA TYR A 85 6.73 -24.22 -21.51
C TYR A 85 5.81 -23.35 -22.38
N SER A 86 5.34 -23.89 -23.50
CA SER A 86 4.49 -23.21 -24.49
C SER A 86 5.08 -21.94 -25.14
N GLY A 87 6.29 -21.53 -24.80
CA GLY A 87 6.92 -20.32 -25.32
C GLY A 87 6.43 -18.99 -24.72
N TYR A 88 5.51 -19.03 -23.76
CA TYR A 88 4.99 -17.80 -23.11
C TYR A 88 5.76 -17.39 -21.86
N ASN A 89 6.85 -18.08 -21.54
CA ASN A 89 7.74 -17.75 -20.42
C ASN A 89 9.15 -17.35 -20.87
N GLN A 90 9.27 -16.73 -22.02
CA GLN A 90 10.54 -16.23 -22.54
C GLN A 90 10.94 -14.91 -21.89
N GLU A 91 12.27 -14.63 -21.88
CA GLU A 91 12.87 -13.45 -21.28
C GLU A 91 12.51 -13.34 -19.79
N ASP A 92 11.84 -12.25 -19.38
CA ASP A 92 11.46 -11.99 -17.98
C ASP A 92 10.03 -12.47 -17.64
N SER A 93 9.39 -13.20 -18.55
CA SER A 93 8.04 -13.72 -18.33
C SER A 93 8.03 -15.00 -17.52
N VAL A 94 6.94 -15.20 -16.76
CA VAL A 94 6.74 -16.31 -15.85
C VAL A 94 5.37 -16.95 -16.10
N ILE A 95 5.31 -18.27 -16.09
CA ILE A 95 4.05 -19.03 -16.08
C ILE A 95 3.84 -19.58 -14.68
N MET A 96 2.66 -19.35 -14.12
CA MET A 96 2.31 -19.80 -12.78
C MET A 96 1.13 -20.77 -12.80
N ASN A 97 1.09 -21.66 -11.82
CA ASN A 97 -0.05 -22.52 -11.59
C ASN A 97 -1.24 -21.67 -11.09
N LYS A 98 -2.36 -21.72 -11.82
CA LYS A 98 -3.56 -20.97 -11.48
C LYS A 98 -4.13 -21.38 -10.11
N ALA A 99 -4.18 -22.67 -9.83
CA ALA A 99 -4.69 -23.19 -8.55
C ALA A 99 -3.84 -22.73 -7.35
N PHE A 100 -2.53 -22.54 -7.53
CA PHE A 100 -1.68 -21.94 -6.49
C PHE A 100 -2.12 -20.53 -6.14
N LEU A 101 -2.39 -19.69 -7.15
CA LEU A 101 -2.88 -18.32 -6.94
C LEU A 101 -4.29 -18.30 -6.32
N GLU A 102 -5.18 -19.19 -6.78
CA GLU A 102 -6.53 -19.32 -6.24
C GLU A 102 -6.55 -19.75 -4.77
N ARG A 103 -5.59 -20.58 -4.35
CA ARG A 103 -5.40 -20.97 -2.95
C ARG A 103 -4.75 -19.90 -2.07
N GLY A 104 -4.43 -18.74 -2.63
CA GLY A 104 -3.88 -17.59 -1.90
C GLY A 104 -2.37 -17.40 -2.03
N GLY A 105 -1.71 -18.10 -2.93
CA GLY A 105 -0.30 -17.84 -3.25
C GLY A 105 -0.08 -16.40 -3.69
N TYR A 106 0.94 -15.73 -3.15
CA TYR A 106 1.27 -14.33 -3.40
C TYR A 106 0.17 -13.31 -3.10
N ARG A 107 -0.89 -13.71 -2.43
CA ARG A 107 -1.96 -12.80 -2.04
C ARG A 107 -1.43 -11.76 -1.06
N SER A 108 -1.73 -10.49 -1.32
CA SER A 108 -1.32 -9.37 -0.49
C SER A 108 -2.45 -8.37 -0.30
N SER A 109 -2.38 -7.61 0.77
CA SER A 109 -3.23 -6.44 1.00
C SER A 109 -2.43 -5.17 0.78
N PHE A 110 -3.07 -4.21 0.14
CA PHE A 110 -2.54 -2.87 -0.04
C PHE A 110 -3.32 -1.89 0.81
N TYR A 111 -2.65 -1.26 1.76
CA TYR A 111 -3.22 -0.23 2.62
C TYR A 111 -2.81 1.14 2.11
N LYS A 112 -3.76 2.03 2.00
CA LYS A 112 -3.53 3.41 1.62
C LYS A 112 -4.17 4.34 2.63
N LEU A 113 -3.38 5.25 3.19
CA LEU A 113 -3.85 6.29 4.09
C LEU A 113 -4.25 7.52 3.29
N HIS A 114 -5.46 7.99 3.51
CA HIS A 114 -5.91 9.31 3.07
C HIS A 114 -6.00 10.19 4.32
N LYS A 115 -5.23 11.27 4.31
CA LYS A 115 -5.17 12.23 5.40
C LYS A 115 -5.56 13.61 4.89
N ASP A 116 -6.40 14.28 5.63
CA ASP A 116 -6.75 15.68 5.38
C ASP A 116 -6.84 16.42 6.73
N GLU A 117 -6.87 17.73 6.69
CA GLU A 117 -6.96 18.58 7.86
C GLU A 117 -7.87 19.78 7.57
N GLU A 118 -8.59 20.26 8.57
CA GLU A 118 -9.31 21.50 8.52
C GLU A 118 -8.34 22.66 8.69
N ARG A 119 -8.32 23.56 7.73
CA ARG A 119 -7.43 24.74 7.73
C ARG A 119 -8.22 26.02 7.90
N LYS A 120 -7.66 26.90 8.69
CA LYS A 120 -8.16 28.26 8.82
C LYS A 120 -7.46 29.16 7.80
N VAL A 121 -8.23 29.78 6.91
CA VAL A 121 -7.70 30.75 5.96
C VAL A 121 -7.53 32.07 6.66
N GLN A 122 -6.30 32.46 6.96
CA GLN A 122 -5.97 33.67 7.75
C GLN A 122 -6.49 34.96 7.14
N SER A 123 -6.58 35.06 5.81
CA SER A 123 -7.01 36.24 5.12
C SER A 123 -8.52 36.48 5.16
N SER A 124 -9.33 35.44 5.33
CA SER A 124 -10.80 35.54 5.22
C SER A 124 -11.55 35.19 6.51
N LEU A 125 -10.84 34.74 7.55
CA LEU A 125 -11.44 34.18 8.77
C LEU A 125 -12.42 33.02 8.49
N GLN A 126 -12.25 32.35 7.34
CA GLN A 126 -13.03 31.20 6.96
C GLN A 126 -12.31 29.93 7.47
N GLU A 127 -13.06 29.00 8.01
CA GLU A 127 -12.56 27.70 8.45
C GLU A 127 -13.14 26.63 7.55
N GLU A 128 -12.28 25.71 7.11
CA GLU A 128 -12.71 24.49 6.44
C GLU A 128 -13.43 23.60 7.46
N GLU A 129 -14.42 22.84 7.00
CA GLU A 129 -15.21 21.95 7.85
C GLU A 129 -15.36 20.60 7.16
N PHE A 130 -15.14 19.50 7.90
CA PHE A 130 -15.49 18.16 7.44
C PHE A 130 -16.99 17.98 7.52
N ARG A 131 -17.61 17.83 6.35
CA ARG A 131 -19.05 17.68 6.23
C ARG A 131 -19.40 16.96 4.94
N LYS A 132 -20.49 16.21 4.97
CA LYS A 132 -21.12 15.73 3.74
C LYS A 132 -21.73 16.93 3.01
N PRO A 133 -21.30 17.25 1.78
CA PRO A 133 -21.83 18.36 1.04
C PRO A 133 -23.33 18.17 0.72
N ASP A 134 -24.14 19.18 0.97
CA ASP A 134 -25.53 19.22 0.53
C ASP A 134 -25.58 19.84 -0.88
N PRO A 135 -26.06 19.12 -1.90
CA PRO A 135 -26.13 19.62 -3.27
C PRO A 135 -26.97 20.89 -3.44
N SER A 136 -27.91 21.15 -2.53
CA SER A 136 -28.81 22.32 -2.60
C SER A 136 -28.13 23.64 -2.23
N ILE A 137 -27.09 23.58 -1.38
CA ILE A 137 -26.43 24.76 -0.84
C ILE A 137 -24.94 24.84 -1.18
N THR A 138 -24.35 23.73 -1.64
CA THR A 138 -22.92 23.66 -1.95
C THR A 138 -22.67 23.97 -3.42
N GLN A 139 -21.72 24.89 -3.67
CA GLN A 139 -21.27 25.22 -5.03
C GLN A 139 -20.04 24.42 -5.40
N HIS A 140 -19.85 24.17 -6.70
CA HIS A 140 -18.65 23.50 -7.25
C HIS A 140 -18.36 22.13 -6.67
N ILE A 141 -19.41 21.34 -6.40
CA ILE A 141 -19.26 19.96 -5.92
C ILE A 141 -18.50 19.15 -6.97
N LYS A 142 -17.45 18.45 -6.53
CA LYS A 142 -16.71 17.52 -7.39
C LYS A 142 -17.60 16.32 -7.77
N PRO A 143 -17.49 15.82 -8.99
CA PRO A 143 -18.24 14.63 -9.39
C PRO A 143 -17.79 13.42 -8.55
N GLY A 144 -18.75 12.68 -8.03
CA GLY A 144 -18.51 11.50 -7.20
C GLY A 144 -19.73 11.10 -6.41
N ASN A 145 -19.69 9.97 -5.77
CA ASN A 145 -20.76 9.50 -4.90
C ASN A 145 -20.45 9.86 -3.44
N TYR A 146 -21.31 10.64 -2.83
CA TYR A 146 -21.21 11.12 -1.44
C TYR A 146 -22.07 10.31 -0.45
N ASP A 147 -22.82 9.32 -0.92
CA ASP A 147 -23.81 8.62 -0.10
C ASP A 147 -23.22 7.86 1.09
N LYS A 148 -21.96 7.43 0.96
CA LYS A 148 -21.25 6.65 1.99
C LYS A 148 -20.64 7.49 3.10
N LEU A 149 -20.68 8.81 2.99
CA LEU A 149 -20.21 9.71 4.02
C LEU A 149 -21.19 9.75 5.20
N ASP A 150 -20.64 9.74 6.40
CA ASP A 150 -21.41 10.02 7.63
C ASP A 150 -21.84 11.50 7.65
N ASP A 151 -23.11 11.76 7.92
CA ASP A 151 -23.67 13.10 7.92
C ASP A 151 -23.09 14.00 9.03
N LYS A 152 -22.57 13.41 10.12
CA LYS A 152 -22.00 14.15 11.26
C LYS A 152 -20.51 14.45 11.08
N THR A 153 -19.76 13.48 10.59
CA THR A 153 -18.28 13.58 10.52
C THR A 153 -17.79 13.97 9.13
N GLY A 154 -18.61 13.83 8.09
CA GLY A 154 -18.20 14.05 6.71
C GLY A 154 -17.19 13.03 6.18
N ILE A 155 -16.94 11.94 6.94
CA ILE A 155 -15.97 10.89 6.61
C ILE A 155 -16.71 9.58 6.45
N VAL A 156 -16.22 8.70 5.58
CA VAL A 156 -16.78 7.36 5.43
C VAL A 156 -16.65 6.55 6.73
N SER A 157 -17.71 5.86 7.11
CA SER A 157 -17.72 5.04 8.32
C SER A 157 -16.81 3.82 8.18
N GLU A 158 -16.21 3.40 9.30
CA GLU A 158 -15.37 2.22 9.37
C GLU A 158 -16.13 0.97 8.90
N GLY A 159 -15.44 0.08 8.21
CA GLY A 159 -16.02 -1.15 7.65
C GLY A 159 -16.82 -0.96 6.35
N THR A 160 -16.97 0.25 5.86
CA THR A 160 -17.70 0.53 4.62
C THR A 160 -16.88 0.16 3.39
N ARG A 161 -17.45 -0.64 2.50
CA ARG A 161 -16.81 -0.95 1.22
C ARG A 161 -16.93 0.23 0.26
N VAL A 162 -15.80 0.73 -0.22
CA VAL A 162 -15.71 1.83 -1.19
C VAL A 162 -15.28 1.33 -2.56
N ASN A 163 -15.74 2.02 -3.60
CA ASN A 163 -15.41 1.72 -4.99
C ASN A 163 -14.80 2.96 -5.66
N GLY A 164 -14.31 2.79 -6.89
CA GLY A 164 -13.88 3.94 -7.69
C GLY A 164 -15.03 4.93 -7.90
N GLY A 165 -14.77 6.21 -7.66
CA GLY A 165 -15.78 7.27 -7.74
C GLY A 165 -16.50 7.60 -6.43
N ASP A 166 -16.35 6.78 -5.38
CA ASP A 166 -16.86 7.12 -4.05
C ASP A 166 -15.97 8.17 -3.38
N ILE A 167 -16.59 9.15 -2.77
CA ILE A 167 -15.91 10.16 -1.95
C ILE A 167 -15.77 9.60 -0.54
N ILE A 168 -14.56 9.66 0.02
CA ILE A 168 -14.24 9.12 1.35
C ILE A 168 -14.10 10.20 2.42
N ILE A 169 -13.76 11.43 2.03
CA ILE A 169 -13.68 12.59 2.89
C ILE A 169 -14.42 13.74 2.20
N GLY A 170 -15.45 14.26 2.83
CA GLY A 170 -16.14 15.46 2.43
C GLY A 170 -15.62 16.65 3.23
N LYS A 171 -15.16 17.69 2.54
CA LYS A 171 -14.69 18.93 3.15
C LYS A 171 -15.28 20.12 2.41
N VAL A 172 -15.79 21.08 3.14
CA VAL A 172 -16.42 22.29 2.62
C VAL A 172 -15.80 23.52 3.26
N ILE A 173 -15.96 24.65 2.60
CA ILE A 173 -15.57 25.96 3.13
C ILE A 173 -16.76 26.92 2.99
N PRO A 174 -17.14 27.67 4.03
CA PRO A 174 -18.24 28.59 3.94
C PRO A 174 -17.91 29.75 2.98
N ILE A 175 -18.84 30.05 2.07
CA ILE A 175 -18.74 31.20 1.15
C ILE A 175 -19.46 32.38 1.78
N ARG A 176 -18.79 33.53 1.93
CA ARG A 176 -19.43 34.76 2.36
C ARG A 176 -20.30 35.31 1.21
N THR A 177 -21.60 35.33 1.42
CA THR A 177 -22.53 36.09 0.60
C THR A 177 -22.73 37.48 1.23
N ASN A 178 -22.76 38.50 0.43
CA ASN A 178 -22.99 39.91 0.90
C ASN A 178 -24.38 40.13 1.50
N ASP A 179 -25.28 39.16 1.37
CA ASP A 179 -26.60 39.17 1.95
C ASP A 179 -26.63 38.46 3.30
N LYS A 180 -27.29 39.07 4.26
CA LYS A 180 -27.34 38.68 5.68
C LYS A 180 -28.03 37.33 5.96
N GLU A 181 -28.37 36.54 4.97
CA GLU A 181 -29.08 35.27 5.11
C GLU A 181 -28.42 34.15 4.36
N VAL A 182 -28.13 33.06 5.10
CA VAL A 182 -27.68 31.73 4.68
C VAL A 182 -26.21 31.65 4.26
N SER A 183 -25.41 31.06 5.15
CA SER A 183 -24.09 30.56 4.80
C SER A 183 -24.22 29.45 3.73
N LYS A 184 -23.80 29.77 2.50
CA LYS A 184 -23.59 28.76 1.45
C LYS A 184 -22.22 28.17 1.61
N TYR A 185 -22.11 26.87 1.40
CA TYR A 185 -20.87 26.12 1.47
C TYR A 185 -20.37 25.72 0.09
#